data_0921e16c5efcb29988cc28a7cbfce122
#
_entry.id   0921e16c5efcb29988cc28a7cbfce122
#
_cell.length_a   1.000
_cell.length_b   1.000
_cell.length_c   1.000
_cell.angle_alpha   90.00
_cell.angle_beta   90.00
_cell.angle_gamma   90.00
#
_symmetry.space_group_name_H-M   'P 1'
#
loop_
_entity.id
_entity.type
_entity.pdbx_description
1 polymer ?
#
loop_
_entity_poly.entity_id
_entity_poly.type
_entity_poly.pdbx_seq_one_letter_code
_entity_poly.pdbx_strand_id
1 'polypeptide(L)'
;MKIQGSATFMAPTVAIILRMWAVAGTLSFILTPAADAQTQFIQELKDLESKNSLTPLFKKLMSFEPFQRLPDPAAVFEIKETLDWLRLRGFYDNESARYTYAYSAWLWNAGFKDNASAMYFFAEIKARSDGSRCADKTSPQSRVIQYEQLLRGPIAQFLKTQDKRTKENIFKLATLRLEERLPLRQSDEWLCNGGMAFLKKYADKHGNLPDKEVAGSSANLGRAVVVEDDSIKPDFVEQAEWQVERRAATDAAINGLRPLLLEINSEPTVDTDAAL
;
A
#
# COMPACT_ATOMS: atom_id res chain seq x y z
N MET A 1 -7.23 29.39 21.66
CA MET A 1 -7.47 28.16 22.47
C MET A 1 -6.44 27.12 22.01
N LYS A 2 -5.38 26.94 22.82
CA LYS A 2 -4.26 26.03 22.48
C LYS A 2 -4.67 24.61 22.91
N ILE A 3 -4.72 23.67 21.97
CA ILE A 3 -4.81 22.24 22.28
C ILE A 3 -3.48 21.62 21.83
N GLN A 4 -2.54 21.55 22.79
CA GLN A 4 -1.40 20.64 22.69
C GLN A 4 -1.89 19.26 23.17
N GLY A 5 -1.93 18.29 22.28
CA GLY A 5 -2.18 16.91 22.57
C GLY A 5 -1.25 16.05 21.73
N SER A 6 -0.01 15.84 22.22
CA SER A 6 0.90 14.81 21.70
C SER A 6 0.33 13.44 22.06
N ALA A 7 -0.35 12.79 21.14
CA ALA A 7 -0.70 11.38 21.26
C ALA A 7 0.48 10.54 20.79
N THR A 8 1.26 10.06 21.76
CA THR A 8 2.29 9.04 21.56
C THR A 8 1.60 7.71 21.25
N PHE A 9 1.43 7.36 19.99
CA PHE A 9 0.91 6.07 19.56
C PHE A 9 2.04 5.03 19.62
N MET A 10 2.24 4.43 20.79
CA MET A 10 3.00 3.19 20.92
C MET A 10 2.03 2.02 20.72
N ALA A 11 2.16 1.31 19.60
CA ALA A 11 1.44 0.06 19.39
C ALA A 11 1.93 -1.00 20.40
N PRO A 12 1.03 -1.67 21.14
CA PRO A 12 1.42 -2.60 22.21
C PRO A 12 2.12 -3.89 21.73
N THR A 13 2.18 -4.15 20.45
CA THR A 13 2.69 -5.40 19.90
C THR A 13 4.22 -5.46 19.77
N VAL A 14 4.91 -4.34 19.75
CA VAL A 14 6.39 -4.31 19.81
C VAL A 14 6.90 -4.81 21.15
N ALA A 15 6.08 -4.72 22.21
CA ALA A 15 6.43 -5.17 23.56
C ALA A 15 6.52 -6.71 23.71
N ILE A 16 5.89 -7.49 22.82
CA ILE A 16 5.90 -8.96 22.94
C ILE A 16 7.20 -9.54 22.36
N ILE A 17 7.72 -9.00 21.30
CA ILE A 17 9.02 -9.45 20.75
C ILE A 17 10.18 -9.05 21.67
N LEU A 18 10.08 -7.91 22.35
CA LEU A 18 11.09 -7.46 23.33
C LEU A 18 11.04 -8.21 24.67
N ARG A 19 9.93 -8.86 25.03
CA ARG A 19 9.82 -9.62 26.30
C ARG A 19 10.43 -11.02 26.26
N MET A 20 10.70 -11.60 25.10
CA MET A 20 11.35 -12.92 25.01
C MET A 20 12.88 -12.88 25.19
N TRP A 21 13.50 -11.72 25.30
CA TRP A 21 14.97 -11.57 25.43
C TRP A 21 15.44 -11.17 26.83
N ALA A 22 14.56 -11.14 27.83
CA ALA A 22 14.91 -10.69 29.18
C ALA A 22 15.37 -11.82 30.13
N VAL A 23 15.64 -13.03 29.65
CA VAL A 23 16.17 -14.12 30.46
C VAL A 23 17.37 -14.73 29.75
N ALA A 24 18.55 -14.18 29.97
CA ALA A 24 19.85 -14.88 30.14
C ALA A 24 21.01 -13.89 30.03
N GLY A 25 21.77 -13.75 31.14
CA GLY A 25 23.21 -13.51 31.10
C GLY A 25 23.61 -12.05 30.84
N THR A 26 24.15 -11.44 31.88
CA THR A 26 25.03 -10.27 31.83
C THR A 26 26.23 -10.48 30.89
N LEU A 27 26.02 -10.29 29.61
CA LEU A 27 27.06 -9.99 28.62
C LEU A 27 27.05 -8.47 28.42
N SER A 28 28.03 -7.79 28.96
CA SER A 28 28.35 -6.42 28.64
C SER A 28 28.68 -6.32 27.16
N PHE A 29 27.67 -6.21 26.33
CA PHE A 29 27.82 -5.71 24.96
C PHE A 29 28.19 -4.22 25.09
N ILE A 30 29.42 -3.90 24.77
CA ILE A 30 29.83 -2.55 24.42
C ILE A 30 28.97 -2.20 23.19
N LEU A 31 27.83 -1.59 23.44
CA LEU A 31 27.02 -0.92 22.41
C LEU A 31 27.85 0.31 21.98
N THR A 32 28.78 0.10 21.03
CA THR A 32 29.20 1.22 20.20
C THR A 32 27.93 1.79 19.60
N PRO A 33 27.65 3.11 19.75
CA PRO A 33 26.53 3.72 19.08
C PRO A 33 26.81 3.60 17.58
N ALA A 34 26.14 2.67 16.91
CA ALA A 34 26.03 2.66 15.46
C ALA A 34 25.06 3.81 15.06
N ALA A 35 25.43 5.04 15.47
CA ALA A 35 24.89 6.24 14.87
C ALA A 35 25.44 6.25 13.44
N ASP A 36 24.54 6.27 12.45
CA ASP A 36 24.73 6.48 11.02
C ASP A 36 24.96 5.30 10.07
N ALA A 37 24.97 4.07 10.49
CA ALA A 37 24.94 2.98 9.52
C ALA A 37 23.47 2.75 9.06
N GLN A 38 22.98 3.59 8.15
CA GLN A 38 21.80 3.23 7.37
C GLN A 38 22.06 1.87 6.74
N THR A 39 21.09 0.95 6.85
CA THR A 39 21.28 -0.37 6.27
C THR A 39 21.45 -0.26 4.74
N GLN A 40 22.19 -1.18 4.16
CA GLN A 40 22.43 -1.20 2.72
C GLN A 40 21.11 -1.18 1.95
N PHE A 41 20.10 -1.92 2.43
CA PHE A 41 18.79 -1.99 1.76
C PHE A 41 18.11 -0.62 1.65
N ILE A 42 18.02 0.14 2.76
CA ILE A 42 17.36 1.45 2.74
C ILE A 42 18.18 2.48 1.96
N GLN A 43 19.50 2.38 1.99
CA GLN A 43 20.37 3.26 1.21
C GLN A 43 20.15 3.06 -0.30
N GLU A 44 20.06 1.81 -0.76
CA GLU A 44 19.75 1.49 -2.15
C GLU A 44 18.37 2.01 -2.57
N LEU A 45 17.34 1.93 -1.70
CA LEU A 45 16.03 2.52 -1.98
C LEU A 45 16.11 4.04 -2.15
N LYS A 46 16.83 4.74 -1.27
CA LYS A 46 17.03 6.19 -1.35
C LYS A 46 17.82 6.60 -2.60
N ASP A 47 18.81 5.82 -2.98
CA ASP A 47 19.60 6.06 -4.20
C ASP A 47 18.73 5.91 -5.47
N LEU A 48 17.90 4.89 -5.51
CA LEU A 48 16.94 4.67 -6.60
C LEU A 48 15.91 5.80 -6.67
N GLU A 49 15.41 6.26 -5.52
CA GLU A 49 14.48 7.37 -5.43
C GLU A 49 15.12 8.68 -5.91
N SER A 50 16.32 9.00 -5.44
CA SER A 50 17.05 10.22 -5.83
C SER A 50 17.32 10.31 -7.33
N LYS A 51 17.47 9.17 -8.00
CA LYS A 51 17.63 9.04 -9.46
C LYS A 51 16.30 9.00 -10.21
N ASN A 52 15.17 9.17 -9.51
CA ASN A 52 13.82 8.99 -10.05
C ASN A 52 13.62 7.63 -10.75
N SER A 53 14.35 6.60 -10.30
CA SER A 53 14.29 5.24 -10.84
C SER A 53 13.19 4.44 -10.16
N LEU A 54 11.93 4.83 -10.36
CA LEU A 54 10.79 4.30 -9.59
C LEU A 54 10.53 2.82 -9.86
N THR A 55 10.66 2.34 -11.10
CA THR A 55 10.46 0.92 -11.43
C THR A 55 11.44 0.00 -10.71
N PRO A 56 12.77 0.20 -10.77
CA PRO A 56 13.72 -0.57 -9.97
C PRO A 56 13.48 -0.47 -8.46
N LEU A 57 13.11 0.74 -7.96
CA LEU A 57 12.81 0.96 -6.56
C LEU A 57 11.66 0.06 -6.08
N PHE A 58 10.52 0.09 -6.79
CA PHE A 58 9.37 -0.73 -6.39
C PHE A 58 9.60 -2.22 -6.63
N LYS A 59 10.38 -2.60 -7.64
CA LYS A 59 10.81 -4.00 -7.81
C LYS A 59 11.62 -4.48 -6.60
N LYS A 60 12.55 -3.65 -6.10
CA LYS A 60 13.31 -3.96 -4.89
C LYS A 60 12.42 -4.01 -3.64
N LEU A 61 11.53 -3.05 -3.44
CA LEU A 61 10.55 -3.07 -2.33
C LEU A 61 9.70 -4.34 -2.34
N MET A 62 9.20 -4.74 -3.50
CA MET A 62 8.32 -5.91 -3.63
C MET A 62 9.07 -7.26 -3.65
N SER A 63 10.39 -7.27 -3.60
CA SER A 63 11.18 -8.48 -3.36
C SER A 63 11.06 -9.00 -1.93
N PHE A 64 10.72 -8.11 -0.98
CA PHE A 64 10.67 -8.41 0.46
C PHE A 64 11.94 -9.08 0.98
N GLU A 65 13.09 -8.75 0.40
CA GLU A 65 14.39 -9.37 0.70
C GLU A 65 14.73 -9.44 2.20
N PRO A 66 14.55 -8.37 3.01
CA PRO A 66 14.83 -8.45 4.44
C PRO A 66 14.00 -9.51 5.17
N PHE A 67 12.75 -9.76 4.76
CA PHE A 67 11.91 -10.79 5.40
C PHE A 67 12.40 -12.21 5.14
N GLN A 68 13.11 -12.44 4.02
CA GLN A 68 13.68 -13.74 3.66
C GLN A 68 14.86 -14.11 4.53
N ARG A 69 15.49 -13.12 5.21
CA ARG A 69 16.64 -13.29 6.08
C ARG A 69 16.27 -13.38 7.56
N LEU A 70 14.97 -13.36 7.90
CA LEU A 70 14.56 -13.52 9.30
C LEU A 70 14.99 -14.90 9.84
N PRO A 71 15.46 -15.02 11.10
CA PRO A 71 15.42 -14.01 12.17
C PRO A 71 16.71 -13.17 12.34
N ASP A 72 17.49 -12.92 11.29
CA ASP A 72 18.70 -12.09 11.38
C ASP A 72 18.39 -10.70 11.99
N PRO A 73 19.07 -10.28 13.06
CA PRO A 73 18.87 -8.97 13.68
C PRO A 73 19.06 -7.79 12.71
N ALA A 74 19.97 -7.89 11.75
CA ALA A 74 20.16 -6.85 10.74
C ALA A 74 18.94 -6.74 9.83
N ALA A 75 18.32 -7.87 9.46
CA ALA A 75 17.09 -7.88 8.68
C ALA A 75 15.91 -7.27 9.44
N VAL A 76 15.80 -7.52 10.75
CA VAL A 76 14.78 -6.88 11.61
C VAL A 76 14.93 -5.36 11.60
N PHE A 77 16.16 -4.87 11.69
CA PHE A 77 16.44 -3.43 11.65
C PHE A 77 16.10 -2.83 10.28
N GLU A 78 16.47 -3.49 9.18
CA GLU A 78 16.10 -3.07 7.80
C GLU A 78 14.61 -3.04 7.59
N ILE A 79 13.85 -4.02 8.10
CA ILE A 79 12.39 -4.03 8.04
C ILE A 79 11.82 -2.80 8.74
N LYS A 80 12.32 -2.50 9.96
CA LYS A 80 11.88 -1.33 10.72
C LYS A 80 12.16 -0.02 9.97
N GLU A 81 13.39 0.19 9.50
CA GLU A 81 13.75 1.39 8.74
C GLU A 81 12.92 1.55 7.47
N THR A 82 12.68 0.46 6.75
CA THR A 82 11.87 0.48 5.53
C THR A 82 10.40 0.81 5.84
N LEU A 83 9.85 0.27 6.92
CA LEU A 83 8.50 0.62 7.37
C LEU A 83 8.40 2.10 7.76
N ASP A 84 9.38 2.65 8.47
CA ASP A 84 9.41 4.06 8.83
C ASP A 84 9.53 4.96 7.58
N TRP A 85 10.38 4.59 6.63
CA TRP A 85 10.55 5.30 5.36
C TRP A 85 9.27 5.26 4.50
N LEU A 86 8.64 4.09 4.37
CA LEU A 86 7.37 3.93 3.65
C LEU A 86 6.22 4.67 4.33
N ARG A 87 6.19 4.70 5.66
CA ARG A 87 5.18 5.44 6.42
C ARG A 87 5.19 6.92 6.10
N LEU A 88 6.37 7.53 6.00
CA LEU A 88 6.49 8.93 5.61
C LEU A 88 5.88 9.16 4.23
N ARG A 89 6.27 8.39 3.22
CA ARG A 89 5.84 8.55 1.82
C ARG A 89 4.41 8.09 1.58
N GLY A 90 4.07 6.91 2.06
CA GLY A 90 2.76 6.31 1.81
C GLY A 90 1.62 6.95 2.59
N PHE A 91 1.90 7.44 3.81
CA PHE A 91 0.86 7.93 4.70
C PHE A 91 0.92 9.44 4.95
N TYR A 92 2.10 10.02 5.15
CA TYR A 92 2.22 11.45 5.51
C TYR A 92 2.44 12.36 4.32
N ASP A 93 3.24 11.94 3.34
CA ASP A 93 3.55 12.74 2.18
C ASP A 93 2.47 12.64 1.10
N ASN A 94 2.50 13.60 0.18
CA ASN A 94 1.56 13.64 -0.95
C ASN A 94 2.04 12.77 -2.12
N GLU A 95 2.70 11.66 -1.82
CA GLU A 95 3.32 10.77 -2.77
C GLU A 95 2.30 9.87 -3.51
N SER A 96 2.76 9.21 -4.56
CA SER A 96 1.98 8.26 -5.35
C SER A 96 1.29 7.20 -4.47
N ALA A 97 0.11 6.77 -4.88
CA ALA A 97 -0.62 5.66 -4.26
C ALA A 97 0.21 4.37 -4.20
N ARG A 98 1.19 4.24 -5.10
CA ARG A 98 2.14 3.12 -5.15
C ARG A 98 2.91 2.93 -3.83
N TYR A 99 3.34 4.03 -3.19
CA TYR A 99 4.00 3.96 -1.86
C TYR A 99 3.05 3.48 -0.77
N THR A 100 1.79 3.88 -0.83
CA THR A 100 0.79 3.45 0.15
C THR A 100 0.50 1.94 0.05
N TYR A 101 0.38 1.42 -1.17
CA TYR A 101 0.25 -0.03 -1.40
C TYR A 101 1.50 -0.80 -0.93
N ALA A 102 2.70 -0.31 -1.26
CA ALA A 102 3.95 -0.92 -0.79
C ALA A 102 4.01 -0.93 0.74
N TYR A 103 3.62 0.17 1.40
CA TYR A 103 3.56 0.25 2.86
C TYR A 103 2.59 -0.78 3.45
N SER A 104 1.40 -0.93 2.86
CA SER A 104 0.45 -1.97 3.25
C SER A 104 1.04 -3.38 3.15
N ALA A 105 1.72 -3.69 2.03
CA ALA A 105 2.33 -5.00 1.80
C ALA A 105 3.46 -5.29 2.82
N TRP A 106 4.28 -4.30 3.15
CA TRP A 106 5.32 -4.42 4.17
C TRP A 106 4.76 -4.61 5.57
N LEU A 107 3.72 -3.86 5.95
CA LEU A 107 2.99 -4.05 7.21
C LEU A 107 2.39 -5.46 7.30
N TRP A 108 1.84 -5.95 6.17
CA TRP A 108 1.26 -7.29 6.09
C TRP A 108 2.30 -8.37 6.39
N ASN A 109 3.47 -8.30 5.75
CA ASN A 109 4.57 -9.24 5.95
C ASN A 109 5.20 -9.11 7.35
N ALA A 110 5.20 -7.92 7.94
CA ALA A 110 5.65 -7.69 9.31
C ALA A 110 4.63 -8.13 10.39
N GLY A 111 3.44 -8.64 10.00
CA GLY A 111 2.43 -9.13 10.93
C GLY A 111 1.45 -8.07 11.46
N PHE A 112 1.57 -6.79 11.06
CA PHE A 112 0.67 -5.72 11.47
C PHE A 112 -0.61 -5.70 10.63
N LYS A 113 -1.42 -6.77 10.74
CA LYS A 113 -2.53 -7.06 9.82
C LYS A 113 -3.62 -5.99 9.80
N ASP A 114 -3.99 -5.42 10.95
CA ASP A 114 -4.99 -4.35 11.06
C ASP A 114 -4.51 -3.10 10.32
N ASN A 115 -3.27 -2.67 10.60
CA ASN A 115 -2.68 -1.50 9.97
C ASN A 115 -2.46 -1.72 8.46
N ALA A 116 -2.05 -2.92 8.07
CA ALA A 116 -1.90 -3.30 6.67
C ALA A 116 -3.23 -3.19 5.93
N SER A 117 -4.32 -3.72 6.52
CA SER A 117 -5.67 -3.64 5.95
C SER A 117 -6.12 -2.19 5.82
N ALA A 118 -5.92 -1.37 6.86
CA ALA A 118 -6.26 0.04 6.82
C ALA A 118 -5.48 0.79 5.72
N MET A 119 -4.17 0.53 5.59
CA MET A 119 -3.34 1.15 4.56
C MET A 119 -3.69 0.66 3.15
N TYR A 120 -4.11 -0.60 2.98
CA TYR A 120 -4.61 -1.10 1.71
C TYR A 120 -5.87 -0.33 1.27
N PHE A 121 -6.86 -0.20 2.15
CA PHE A 121 -8.08 0.56 1.82
C PHE A 121 -7.82 2.05 1.64
N PHE A 122 -6.90 2.63 2.40
CA PHE A 122 -6.47 4.00 2.16
C PHE A 122 -5.83 4.15 0.77
N ALA A 123 -4.99 3.18 0.34
CA ALA A 123 -4.41 3.18 -1.00
C ALA A 123 -5.48 3.05 -2.09
N GLU A 124 -6.52 2.22 -1.89
CA GLU A 124 -7.66 2.07 -2.80
C GLU A 124 -8.42 3.40 -2.96
N ILE A 125 -8.75 4.08 -1.85
CA ILE A 125 -9.42 5.38 -1.90
C ILE A 125 -8.53 6.40 -2.64
N LYS A 126 -7.25 6.45 -2.28
CA LYS A 126 -6.25 7.33 -2.87
C LYS A 126 -6.12 7.09 -4.38
N ALA A 127 -6.00 5.83 -4.81
CA ALA A 127 -5.86 5.45 -6.20
C ALA A 127 -7.11 5.82 -7.03
N ARG A 128 -8.31 5.63 -6.48
CA ARG A 128 -9.56 6.03 -7.16
C ARG A 128 -9.69 7.55 -7.26
N SER A 129 -9.37 8.25 -6.17
CA SER A 129 -9.36 9.71 -6.13
C SER A 129 -8.39 10.33 -7.15
N ASP A 130 -7.13 9.86 -7.15
CA ASP A 130 -6.10 10.36 -8.07
C ASP A 130 -6.32 9.87 -9.50
N GLY A 131 -6.79 8.62 -9.65
CA GLY A 131 -7.10 8.01 -10.94
C GLY A 131 -8.21 8.70 -11.70
N SER A 132 -9.09 9.45 -11.01
CA SER A 132 -10.10 10.28 -11.67
C SER A 132 -9.47 11.36 -12.56
N ARG A 133 -8.22 11.76 -12.31
CA ARG A 133 -7.44 12.69 -13.13
C ARG A 133 -7.02 12.11 -14.48
N CYS A 134 -6.94 10.78 -14.61
CA CYS A 134 -6.49 10.15 -15.85
C CYS A 134 -7.52 10.34 -16.96
N ALA A 135 -7.09 10.85 -18.13
CA ALA A 135 -7.94 10.90 -19.31
C ALA A 135 -8.31 9.49 -19.79
N ASP A 136 -7.34 8.55 -19.75
CA ASP A 136 -7.61 7.13 -19.97
C ASP A 136 -8.11 6.45 -18.70
N LYS A 137 -9.40 6.25 -18.59
CA LYS A 137 -10.07 5.64 -17.43
C LYS A 137 -9.73 4.14 -17.22
N THR A 138 -9.07 3.49 -18.18
CA THR A 138 -8.59 2.10 -18.05
C THR A 138 -7.24 2.01 -17.31
N SER A 139 -6.51 3.11 -17.24
CA SER A 139 -5.16 3.16 -16.70
C SER A 139 -5.08 2.86 -15.19
N PRO A 140 -5.88 3.48 -14.31
CA PRO A 140 -5.76 3.25 -12.87
C PRO A 140 -5.90 1.78 -12.49
N GLN A 141 -6.89 1.09 -13.05
CA GLN A 141 -7.13 -0.32 -12.75
C GLN A 141 -5.95 -1.21 -13.17
N SER A 142 -5.36 -0.94 -14.34
CA SER A 142 -4.21 -1.71 -14.83
C SER A 142 -2.97 -1.57 -13.92
N ARG A 143 -2.84 -0.44 -13.23
CA ARG A 143 -1.72 -0.16 -12.33
C ARG A 143 -1.89 -0.77 -10.95
N VAL A 144 -3.11 -0.76 -10.41
CA VAL A 144 -3.34 -1.26 -9.05
C VAL A 144 -3.51 -2.77 -8.98
N ILE A 145 -3.85 -3.43 -10.09
CA ILE A 145 -4.19 -4.86 -10.14
C ILE A 145 -3.13 -5.78 -9.51
N GLN A 146 -1.85 -5.45 -9.66
CA GLN A 146 -0.75 -6.24 -9.07
C GLN A 146 -0.79 -6.22 -7.53
N TYR A 147 -1.19 -5.10 -6.93
CA TYR A 147 -1.32 -4.96 -5.47
C TYR A 147 -2.62 -5.59 -4.97
N GLU A 148 -3.70 -5.47 -5.76
CA GLU A 148 -4.95 -6.17 -5.49
C GLU A 148 -4.75 -7.69 -5.47
N GLN A 149 -4.03 -8.24 -6.44
CA GLN A 149 -3.71 -9.66 -6.49
C GLN A 149 -2.90 -10.13 -5.28
N LEU A 150 -1.97 -9.29 -4.80
CA LEU A 150 -1.12 -9.62 -3.65
C LEU A 150 -1.87 -9.52 -2.32
N LEU A 151 -2.70 -8.48 -2.12
CA LEU A 151 -3.21 -8.09 -0.82
C LEU A 151 -4.70 -8.38 -0.63
N ARG A 152 -5.51 -8.25 -1.67
CA ARG A 152 -6.96 -8.32 -1.56
C ARG A 152 -7.47 -9.65 -0.98
N GLY A 153 -6.98 -10.77 -1.50
CA GLY A 153 -7.36 -12.09 -1.01
C GLY A 153 -6.99 -12.32 0.46
N PRO A 154 -5.72 -12.17 0.83
CA PRO A 154 -5.28 -12.28 2.21
C PRO A 154 -6.01 -11.34 3.17
N ILE A 155 -6.21 -10.06 2.82
CA ILE A 155 -6.93 -9.10 3.64
C ILE A 155 -8.41 -9.49 3.79
N ALA A 156 -9.07 -9.93 2.71
CA ALA A 156 -10.46 -10.38 2.78
C ALA A 156 -10.64 -11.60 3.70
N GLN A 157 -9.70 -12.55 3.66
CA GLN A 157 -9.70 -13.70 4.58
C GLN A 157 -9.50 -13.26 6.03
N PHE A 158 -8.54 -12.38 6.28
CA PHE A 158 -8.28 -11.83 7.60
C PHE A 158 -9.52 -11.13 8.17
N LEU A 159 -10.17 -10.26 7.39
CA LEU A 159 -11.36 -9.52 7.82
C LEU A 159 -12.55 -10.41 8.18
N LYS A 160 -12.69 -11.59 7.57
CA LYS A 160 -13.74 -12.56 7.94
C LYS A 160 -13.62 -13.04 9.39
N THR A 161 -12.40 -13.04 9.93
CA THR A 161 -12.12 -13.51 11.30
C THR A 161 -12.12 -12.38 12.34
N GLN A 162 -12.27 -11.13 11.90
CA GLN A 162 -12.23 -9.99 12.81
C GLN A 162 -13.60 -9.61 13.34
N ASP A 163 -13.62 -9.15 14.60
CA ASP A 163 -14.82 -8.59 15.22
C ASP A 163 -15.21 -7.23 14.61
N LYS A 164 -16.43 -6.80 14.93
CA LYS A 164 -16.99 -5.52 14.44
C LYS A 164 -16.10 -4.32 14.82
N ARG A 165 -15.60 -4.30 16.05
CA ARG A 165 -14.78 -3.19 16.57
C ARG A 165 -13.48 -3.06 15.81
N THR A 166 -12.82 -4.17 15.51
CA THR A 166 -11.58 -4.19 14.70
C THR A 166 -11.84 -3.66 13.30
N LYS A 167 -12.93 -4.09 12.66
CA LYS A 167 -13.34 -3.60 11.33
C LYS A 167 -13.64 -2.10 11.32
N GLU A 168 -14.35 -1.60 12.33
CA GLU A 168 -14.61 -0.16 12.49
C GLU A 168 -13.32 0.63 12.68
N ASN A 169 -12.36 0.13 13.43
CA ASN A 169 -11.05 0.76 13.58
C ASN A 169 -10.27 0.79 12.27
N ILE A 170 -10.27 -0.31 11.50
CA ILE A 170 -9.65 -0.38 10.17
C ILE A 170 -10.29 0.66 9.25
N PHE A 171 -11.62 0.74 9.20
CA PHE A 171 -12.33 1.74 8.39
C PHE A 171 -11.97 3.17 8.80
N LYS A 172 -11.98 3.44 10.10
CA LYS A 172 -11.61 4.75 10.65
C LYS A 172 -10.19 5.15 10.27
N LEU A 173 -9.23 4.23 10.37
CA LEU A 173 -7.84 4.49 9.98
C LEU A 173 -7.69 4.69 8.47
N ALA A 174 -8.41 3.93 7.65
CA ALA A 174 -8.40 4.06 6.20
C ALA A 174 -8.96 5.40 5.71
N THR A 175 -9.92 5.97 6.45
CA THR A 175 -10.56 7.25 6.11
C THR A 175 -9.98 8.45 6.85
N LEU A 176 -9.01 8.20 7.75
CA LEU A 176 -8.41 9.25 8.57
C LEU A 176 -7.73 10.33 7.72
N ARG A 177 -8.10 11.59 7.93
CA ARG A 177 -7.51 12.77 7.28
C ARG A 177 -7.65 12.83 5.74
N LEU A 178 -8.57 12.07 5.15
CA LEU A 178 -8.80 12.16 3.71
C LEU A 178 -9.22 13.58 3.31
N GLU A 179 -10.12 14.21 4.06
CA GLU A 179 -10.61 15.58 3.78
C GLU A 179 -9.48 16.62 3.83
N GLU A 180 -8.52 16.46 4.75
CA GLU A 180 -7.38 17.37 4.88
C GLU A 180 -6.34 17.19 3.76
N ARG A 181 -6.19 15.97 3.25
CA ARG A 181 -5.09 15.56 2.37
C ARG A 181 -5.44 15.58 0.90
N LEU A 182 -6.63 15.15 0.54
CA LEU A 182 -7.03 15.07 -0.86
C LEU A 182 -6.93 16.41 -1.61
N PRO A 183 -7.29 17.57 -1.01
CA PRO A 183 -7.13 18.85 -1.68
C PRO A 183 -5.69 19.21 -2.04
N LEU A 184 -4.71 18.67 -1.30
CA LEU A 184 -3.29 18.96 -1.47
C LEU A 184 -2.62 18.05 -2.51
N ARG A 185 -3.32 17.01 -2.98
CA ARG A 185 -2.73 16.03 -3.90
C ARG A 185 -2.61 16.58 -5.32
N GLN A 186 -1.50 16.22 -5.94
CA GLN A 186 -1.26 16.40 -7.37
C GLN A 186 -1.70 15.15 -8.14
N SER A 187 -1.69 15.23 -9.46
CA SER A 187 -1.93 14.06 -10.33
C SER A 187 -0.85 13.00 -10.09
N ASP A 188 -1.28 11.75 -9.98
CA ASP A 188 -0.39 10.60 -9.88
C ASP A 188 -0.09 10.08 -11.30
N GLU A 189 1.05 10.48 -11.86
CA GLU A 189 1.46 10.07 -13.21
C GLU A 189 1.53 8.55 -13.34
N TRP A 190 1.95 7.84 -12.29
CA TRP A 190 2.03 6.38 -12.31
C TRP A 190 0.66 5.74 -12.55
N LEU A 191 -0.39 6.24 -11.90
CA LEU A 191 -1.75 5.71 -12.09
C LEU A 191 -2.26 5.93 -13.52
N CYS A 192 -1.89 7.03 -14.14
CA CYS A 192 -2.38 7.38 -15.48
C CYS A 192 -1.53 6.79 -16.61
N ASN A 193 -0.42 6.14 -16.29
CA ASN A 193 0.55 5.64 -17.26
C ASN A 193 0.49 4.11 -17.40
N GLY A 194 -0.53 3.55 -18.02
CA GLY A 194 -0.64 2.09 -18.15
C GLY A 194 -1.95 1.55 -18.76
N GLY A 195 -2.83 2.42 -19.23
CA GLY A 195 -4.08 2.03 -19.87
C GLY A 195 -3.95 1.81 -21.38
N MET A 196 -5.10 1.70 -22.05
CA MET A 196 -5.15 1.44 -23.50
C MET A 196 -4.51 2.57 -24.32
N ALA A 197 -4.67 3.84 -23.89
CA ALA A 197 -4.04 4.97 -24.58
C ALA A 197 -2.51 4.91 -24.48
N PHE A 198 -1.97 4.49 -23.33
CA PHE A 198 -0.54 4.29 -23.15
C PHE A 198 -0.02 3.17 -24.07
N LEU A 199 -0.71 2.02 -24.12
CA LEU A 199 -0.33 0.89 -24.99
C LEU A 199 -0.32 1.32 -26.46
N LYS A 200 -1.28 2.12 -26.89
CA LYS A 200 -1.30 2.68 -28.24
C LYS A 200 -0.10 3.58 -28.51
N LYS A 201 0.17 4.56 -27.63
CA LYS A 201 1.34 5.45 -27.75
C LYS A 201 2.65 4.66 -27.79
N TYR A 202 2.73 3.59 -27.01
CA TYR A 202 3.90 2.71 -27.00
C TYR A 202 4.06 1.96 -28.34
N ALA A 203 3.00 1.36 -28.84
CA ALA A 203 3.01 0.66 -30.13
C ALA A 203 3.37 1.61 -31.30
N ASP A 204 2.81 2.82 -31.30
CA ASP A 204 3.10 3.87 -32.28
C ASP A 204 4.60 4.26 -32.27
N LYS A 205 5.22 4.27 -31.07
CA LYS A 205 6.64 4.64 -30.89
C LYS A 205 7.61 3.50 -31.19
N HIS A 206 7.28 2.27 -30.80
CA HIS A 206 8.18 1.11 -30.82
C HIS A 206 7.82 0.06 -31.88
N GLY A 207 6.70 0.23 -32.58
CA GLY A 207 6.22 -0.64 -33.66
C GLY A 207 5.44 -1.86 -33.19
N ASN A 208 5.77 -2.47 -32.03
CA ASN A 208 5.08 -3.64 -31.49
C ASN A 208 4.97 -3.59 -29.97
N LEU A 209 3.92 -4.20 -29.44
CA LEU A 209 3.78 -4.44 -28.01
C LEU A 209 4.63 -5.67 -27.63
N PRO A 210 5.47 -5.60 -26.59
CA PRO A 210 6.19 -6.76 -26.11
C PRO A 210 5.21 -7.74 -25.48
N ASP A 211 5.21 -8.95 -26.05
CA ASP A 211 4.38 -10.05 -25.58
C ASP A 211 5.18 -10.82 -24.52
N LYS A 212 4.82 -10.70 -23.25
CA LYS A 212 5.47 -11.43 -22.15
C LYS A 212 4.50 -12.43 -21.54
N GLU A 213 4.94 -13.66 -21.43
CA GLU A 213 4.29 -14.65 -20.61
C GLU A 213 4.40 -14.26 -19.12
N VAL A 214 3.27 -14.16 -18.43
CA VAL A 214 3.25 -13.88 -16.99
C VAL A 214 3.22 -15.21 -16.25
N ALA A 215 4.29 -15.52 -15.54
CA ALA A 215 4.37 -16.71 -14.71
C ALA A 215 3.23 -16.71 -13.66
N GLY A 216 2.45 -17.79 -13.59
CA GLY A 216 1.37 -17.96 -12.62
C GLY A 216 0.00 -17.45 -13.08
N SER A 217 -0.15 -16.97 -14.31
CA SER A 217 -1.47 -16.70 -14.87
C SER A 217 -2.20 -18.01 -15.15
N SER A 218 -3.49 -18.09 -14.76
CA SER A 218 -4.33 -19.22 -15.19
C SER A 218 -4.38 -19.29 -16.71
N ALA A 219 -4.53 -20.48 -17.28
CA ALA A 219 -4.49 -20.75 -18.72
C ALA A 219 -5.39 -19.84 -19.59
N ASN A 220 -6.31 -19.10 -18.99
CA ASN A 220 -7.23 -18.17 -19.65
C ASN A 220 -6.73 -16.72 -19.74
N LEU A 221 -5.60 -16.36 -19.07
CA LEU A 221 -5.01 -15.02 -19.10
C LEU A 221 -3.56 -15.03 -19.62
N GLY A 222 -3.22 -16.02 -20.41
CA GLY A 222 -1.88 -16.46 -20.77
C GLY A 222 -0.85 -15.43 -21.25
N ARG A 223 -1.23 -14.18 -21.48
CA ARG A 223 -0.30 -13.13 -21.92
C ARG A 223 -0.73 -11.78 -21.40
N ALA A 224 0.11 -11.13 -20.58
CA ALA A 224 -0.04 -9.74 -20.20
C ALA A 224 1.02 -8.90 -20.91
N VAL A 225 0.60 -7.78 -21.46
CA VAL A 225 1.52 -6.78 -21.97
C VAL A 225 1.96 -5.92 -20.79
N VAL A 226 3.17 -6.13 -20.32
CA VAL A 226 3.79 -5.27 -19.29
C VAL A 226 4.77 -4.35 -20.01
N VAL A 227 4.40 -3.10 -20.13
CA VAL A 227 5.23 -2.09 -20.78
C VAL A 227 5.52 -0.97 -19.80
N GLU A 228 6.78 -0.59 -19.71
CA GLU A 228 7.23 0.57 -18.95
C GLU A 228 8.09 1.44 -19.89
N ASP A 229 7.64 2.67 -20.10
CA ASP A 229 8.40 3.69 -20.84
C ASP A 229 8.10 5.05 -20.21
N ASP A 230 8.98 5.49 -19.33
CA ASP A 230 8.87 6.76 -18.61
C ASP A 230 8.89 8.00 -19.52
N SER A 231 9.25 7.83 -20.79
CA SER A 231 9.22 8.91 -21.80
C SER A 231 7.83 9.14 -22.39
N ILE A 232 6.91 8.19 -22.21
CA ILE A 232 5.52 8.32 -22.64
C ILE A 232 4.73 8.96 -21.48
N LYS A 233 4.32 10.19 -21.66
CA LYS A 233 3.54 10.91 -20.66
C LYS A 233 2.05 10.62 -20.80
N PRO A 234 1.35 10.43 -19.67
CA PRO A 234 -0.10 10.25 -19.69
C PRO A 234 -0.82 11.55 -20.03
N ASP A 235 -2.05 11.42 -20.53
CA ASP A 235 -2.96 12.54 -20.66
C ASP A 235 -3.82 12.68 -19.41
N PHE A 236 -4.13 13.92 -19.03
CA PHE A 236 -4.92 14.25 -17.86
C PHE A 236 -6.16 15.05 -18.28
N VAL A 237 -7.25 14.87 -17.52
CA VAL A 237 -8.38 15.78 -17.60
C VAL A 237 -8.02 17.15 -17.02
N GLU A 238 -8.73 18.19 -17.43
CA GLU A 238 -8.50 19.54 -16.96
C GLU A 238 -8.63 19.65 -15.43
N GLN A 239 -7.84 20.54 -14.82
CA GLN A 239 -7.77 20.66 -13.36
C GLN A 239 -9.11 21.00 -12.71
N ALA A 240 -9.89 21.86 -13.34
CA ALA A 240 -11.21 22.26 -12.81
C ALA A 240 -12.22 21.10 -12.82
N GLU A 241 -12.24 20.32 -13.91
CA GLU A 241 -13.06 19.13 -14.05
C GLU A 241 -12.65 18.05 -13.03
N TRP A 242 -11.35 17.84 -12.86
CA TRP A 242 -10.83 16.87 -11.91
C TRP A 242 -11.25 17.16 -10.47
N GLN A 243 -11.31 18.42 -10.05
CA GLN A 243 -11.71 18.76 -8.67
C GLN A 243 -13.12 18.24 -8.33
N VAL A 244 -14.01 18.24 -9.30
CA VAL A 244 -15.38 17.71 -9.15
C VAL A 244 -15.37 16.18 -9.17
N GLU A 245 -14.75 15.58 -10.18
CA GLU A 245 -14.68 14.13 -10.34
C GLU A 245 -13.97 13.45 -9.16
N ARG A 246 -12.91 14.07 -8.63
CA ARG A 246 -12.14 13.56 -7.52
C ARG A 246 -12.99 13.36 -6.25
N ARG A 247 -13.81 14.35 -5.90
CA ARG A 247 -14.70 14.23 -4.74
C ARG A 247 -15.69 13.09 -4.94
N ALA A 248 -16.35 13.03 -6.09
CA ALA A 248 -17.27 11.94 -6.40
C ALA A 248 -16.60 10.56 -6.36
N ALA A 249 -15.38 10.42 -6.92
CA ALA A 249 -14.61 9.19 -6.90
C ALA A 249 -14.21 8.78 -5.48
N THR A 250 -13.84 9.75 -4.64
CA THR A 250 -13.49 9.52 -3.23
C THR A 250 -14.69 9.02 -2.45
N ASP A 251 -15.82 9.71 -2.56
CA ASP A 251 -17.07 9.36 -1.86
C ASP A 251 -17.57 7.98 -2.30
N ALA A 252 -17.50 7.68 -3.61
CA ALA A 252 -17.85 6.37 -4.14
C ALA A 252 -16.92 5.26 -3.60
N ALA A 253 -15.61 5.54 -3.48
CA ALA A 253 -14.64 4.60 -2.90
C ALA A 253 -14.96 4.31 -1.43
N ILE A 254 -15.18 5.35 -0.61
CA ILE A 254 -15.52 5.20 0.81
C ILE A 254 -16.83 4.43 0.98
N ASN A 255 -17.86 4.79 0.22
CA ASN A 255 -19.15 4.12 0.27
C ASN A 255 -19.08 2.66 -0.16
N GLY A 256 -18.24 2.33 -1.15
CA GLY A 256 -17.99 0.95 -1.57
C GLY A 256 -17.23 0.11 -0.55
N LEU A 257 -16.40 0.74 0.30
CA LEU A 257 -15.66 0.04 1.36
C LEU A 257 -16.51 -0.21 2.62
N ARG A 258 -17.49 0.65 2.88
CA ARG A 258 -18.35 0.57 4.07
C ARG A 258 -19.03 -0.79 4.22
N PRO A 259 -19.74 -1.34 3.22
CA PRO A 259 -20.35 -2.66 3.30
C PRO A 259 -19.31 -3.76 3.54
N LEU A 260 -18.17 -3.68 2.86
CA LEU A 260 -17.10 -4.68 2.99
C LEU A 260 -16.53 -4.76 4.41
N LEU A 261 -16.47 -3.66 5.13
CA LEU A 261 -15.87 -3.59 6.47
C LEU A 261 -16.91 -3.64 7.59
N LEU A 262 -18.10 -3.09 7.40
CA LEU A 262 -19.06 -2.91 8.49
C LEU A 262 -20.28 -3.83 8.40
N GLU A 263 -20.61 -4.35 7.20
CA GLU A 263 -21.81 -5.15 6.97
C GLU A 263 -21.54 -6.65 6.80
N ILE A 264 -20.27 -7.07 6.65
CA ILE A 264 -19.93 -8.48 6.56
C ILE A 264 -19.95 -9.06 7.98
N ASN A 265 -21.09 -9.46 8.45
CA ASN A 265 -21.44 -10.58 9.33
C ASN A 265 -22.71 -10.28 10.12
N SER A 266 -23.84 -10.43 9.45
CA SER A 266 -24.95 -11.10 10.08
C SER A 266 -24.98 -12.51 9.47
N GLU A 267 -24.06 -13.39 9.86
CA GLU A 267 -24.45 -14.80 9.86
C GLU A 267 -25.71 -14.88 10.72
N PRO A 268 -26.82 -15.46 10.22
CA PRO A 268 -27.96 -15.70 11.07
C PRO A 268 -27.42 -16.55 12.22
N THR A 269 -27.51 -16.03 13.45
CA THR A 269 -27.41 -16.86 14.64
C THR A 269 -28.40 -17.95 14.41
N VAL A 270 -27.93 -19.15 14.12
CA VAL A 270 -28.75 -20.34 14.15
C VAL A 270 -29.19 -20.46 15.59
N ASP A 271 -30.45 -20.04 15.84
CA ASP A 271 -31.14 -20.26 17.10
C ASP A 271 -31.17 -21.76 17.34
N THR A 272 -30.19 -22.27 18.06
CA THR A 272 -30.09 -23.65 18.50
C THR A 272 -31.05 -23.93 19.66
N ASP A 273 -31.88 -22.98 20.04
CA ASP A 273 -32.85 -23.15 21.18
C ASP A 273 -34.27 -23.60 20.75
N ALA A 274 -34.46 -24.07 19.50
CA ALA A 274 -35.73 -24.58 19.03
C ALA A 274 -35.77 -26.12 18.91
N ALA A 275 -35.04 -26.84 19.79
CA ALA A 275 -35.12 -28.30 19.87
C ALA A 275 -34.93 -28.78 21.32
N LEU A 276 -35.98 -28.59 22.16
CA LEU A 276 -36.27 -29.42 23.37
C LEU A 276 -37.76 -29.51 23.56
#